data_5a4e34e3218aa3b6875fcaaa365545ee
#
_entry.id   5a4e34e3218aa3b6875fcaaa365545ee
#
_cell.length_a   1.000
_cell.length_b   1.000
_cell.length_c   1.000
_cell.angle_alpha   90.00
_cell.angle_beta   90.00
_cell.angle_gamma   90.00
#
_symmetry.space_group_name_H-M   'P 1'
#
loop_
_entity.id
_entity.type
_entity.pdbx_description
1 polymer ?
#
loop_
_entity_poly.entity_id
_entity_poly.type
_entity_poly.pdbx_seq_one_letter_code
_entity_poly.pdbx_strand_id
1 'polypeptide(L)'
;MGLWDIDKIPYVGREKGPQEGLAFHYYDADKVVAGKKMKDWLRFGVAWWHTFDQELVDPFGTGTAQRPWYGKYSNAEDEALAKVDYAFEFFQKLGVEYFCFHDRDIAPEGDTLRETDKNLDKVVDKIEENMKSTGIKLLWNTSSLFTNPRFVSGASTSPFADIYAYAGGQLKHSLEIAKRLGAENYVFWGGREGYENLWNTQMKREQEHMAKFFHMCHEYAQEIGLDAQFLIEPKAKEPTMHQYDFDASTAIAFLKTYDIDFMKLNLEGNH
;
A
#
# COMPACT_ATOMS: atom_id res chain seq x y z
N MET A 1 -22.43 19.64 6.69
CA MET A 1 -22.08 18.55 7.63
C MET A 1 -21.12 17.68 6.85
N GLY A 2 -19.93 17.37 7.39
CA GLY A 2 -18.98 16.53 6.71
C GLY A 2 -19.42 15.06 6.69
N LEU A 3 -18.69 14.22 5.94
CA LEU A 3 -18.92 12.76 5.90
C LEU A 3 -18.58 12.12 7.26
N TRP A 4 -17.62 12.70 8.00
CA TRP A 4 -17.28 12.34 9.37
C TRP A 4 -17.81 13.39 10.33
N ASP A 5 -18.47 12.96 11.41
CA ASP A 5 -19.03 13.84 12.44
C ASP A 5 -17.96 14.25 13.48
N ILE A 6 -16.84 14.75 12.97
CA ILE A 6 -15.75 15.33 13.77
C ILE A 6 -15.18 16.55 13.05
N ASP A 7 -14.63 17.49 13.79
CA ASP A 7 -13.85 18.60 13.27
C ASP A 7 -12.40 18.19 12.98
N LYS A 8 -11.64 19.07 12.31
CA LYS A 8 -10.20 18.87 12.16
C LYS A 8 -9.54 18.79 13.54
N ILE A 9 -8.72 17.76 13.76
CA ILE A 9 -8.03 17.53 15.02
C ILE A 9 -6.99 18.62 15.26
N PRO A 10 -7.14 19.47 16.31
CA PRO A 10 -6.23 20.57 16.57
C PRO A 10 -5.01 20.13 17.36
N TYR A 11 -3.91 20.89 17.27
CA TYR A 11 -2.85 20.85 18.26
C TYR A 11 -3.19 21.81 19.40
N VAL A 12 -3.17 21.33 20.65
CA VAL A 12 -3.54 22.11 21.84
C VAL A 12 -2.39 22.28 22.86
N GLY A 13 -1.29 21.56 22.67
CA GLY A 13 -0.12 21.61 23.57
C GLY A 13 -0.22 20.70 24.80
N ARG A 14 0.93 20.49 25.43
CA ARG A 14 1.07 19.59 26.59
C ARG A 14 0.43 20.14 27.86
N GLU A 15 0.40 21.45 27.98
CA GLU A 15 -0.08 22.15 29.19
C GLU A 15 -1.61 22.08 29.35
N LYS A 16 -2.31 21.84 28.26
CA LYS A 16 -3.77 21.63 28.30
C LYS A 16 -4.06 20.19 28.69
N GLY A 17 -4.76 20.02 29.81
CA GLY A 17 -5.25 18.72 30.26
C GLY A 17 -6.16 18.03 29.24
N PRO A 18 -6.78 16.89 29.61
CA PRO A 18 -7.72 16.19 28.74
C PRO A 18 -8.77 17.15 28.18
N GLN A 19 -8.94 17.11 26.87
CA GLN A 19 -9.93 17.93 26.16
C GLN A 19 -11.18 17.09 25.89
N GLU A 20 -12.32 17.74 25.81
CA GLU A 20 -13.49 17.13 25.17
C GLU A 20 -13.19 16.98 23.69
N GLY A 21 -13.23 15.73 23.18
CA GLY A 21 -12.91 15.39 21.80
C GLY A 21 -11.43 15.08 21.53
N LEU A 22 -11.09 14.93 20.26
CA LEU A 22 -9.76 14.57 19.80
C LEU A 22 -8.84 15.79 19.69
N ALA A 23 -7.62 15.69 20.20
CA ALA A 23 -6.61 16.74 20.08
C ALA A 23 -5.18 16.16 20.11
N PHE A 24 -4.26 16.81 19.44
CA PHE A 24 -2.83 16.52 19.54
C PHE A 24 -2.19 17.33 20.67
N HIS A 25 -1.53 16.67 21.60
CA HIS A 25 -0.87 17.29 22.75
C HIS A 25 0.64 17.39 22.58
N TYR A 26 1.25 16.51 21.78
CA TYR A 26 2.69 16.36 21.65
C TYR A 26 3.21 16.71 20.26
N TYR A 27 2.51 16.30 19.22
CA TYR A 27 2.88 16.54 17.85
C TYR A 27 2.36 17.90 17.39
N ASP A 28 3.28 18.84 17.24
CA ASP A 28 3.06 20.14 16.62
C ASP A 28 3.67 20.15 15.24
N ALA A 29 2.82 20.02 14.21
CA ALA A 29 3.23 19.90 12.81
C ALA A 29 4.07 21.11 12.33
N ASP A 30 3.79 22.30 12.84
CA ASP A 30 4.41 23.55 12.39
C ASP A 30 5.62 23.96 13.23
N LYS A 31 5.91 23.27 14.32
CA LYS A 31 7.10 23.56 15.15
C LYS A 31 8.37 23.34 14.35
N VAL A 32 9.22 24.38 14.30
CA VAL A 32 10.53 24.27 13.65
C VAL A 32 11.53 23.62 14.59
N VAL A 33 12.16 22.53 14.12
CA VAL A 33 13.21 21.78 14.80
C VAL A 33 14.36 21.57 13.80
N ALA A 34 15.58 21.95 14.18
CA ALA A 34 16.77 21.85 13.33
C ALA A 34 16.55 22.39 11.90
N GLY A 35 15.86 23.53 11.79
CA GLY A 35 15.67 24.25 10.52
C GLY A 35 14.53 23.78 9.63
N LYS A 36 13.77 22.74 10.04
CA LYS A 36 12.60 22.25 9.31
C LYS A 36 11.39 22.16 10.22
N LYS A 37 10.18 22.23 9.65
CA LYS A 37 8.95 21.95 10.40
C LYS A 37 8.90 20.47 10.81
N MET A 38 8.22 20.17 11.90
CA MET A 38 8.08 18.80 12.38
C MET A 38 7.43 17.90 11.34
N LYS A 39 6.43 18.37 10.61
CA LYS A 39 5.78 17.62 9.53
C LYS A 39 6.72 17.26 8.36
N ASP A 40 7.78 18.03 8.13
CA ASP A 40 8.77 17.76 7.09
C ASP A 40 9.81 16.71 7.55
N TRP A 41 9.96 16.52 8.88
CA TRP A 41 10.74 15.43 9.46
C TRP A 41 9.93 14.14 9.59
N LEU A 42 8.73 14.24 10.13
CA LEU A 42 7.80 13.15 10.37
C LEU A 42 6.65 13.22 9.34
N ARG A 43 6.91 12.71 8.15
CA ARG A 43 5.99 12.73 7.02
C ARG A 43 4.94 11.63 7.19
N PHE A 44 3.96 11.87 8.06
CA PHE A 44 2.89 10.91 8.31
C PHE A 44 2.03 10.67 7.07
N GLY A 45 1.77 9.38 6.78
CA GLY A 45 0.84 8.93 5.77
C GLY A 45 -0.20 7.98 6.37
N VAL A 46 -1.34 7.86 5.72
CA VAL A 46 -2.38 6.90 6.10
C VAL A 46 -2.30 5.68 5.19
N ALA A 47 -2.19 4.50 5.79
CA ALA A 47 -2.30 3.22 5.10
C ALA A 47 -3.78 2.89 4.87
N TRP A 48 -4.20 2.76 3.60
CA TRP A 48 -5.60 2.56 3.23
C TRP A 48 -6.19 1.30 3.86
N TRP A 49 -5.51 0.17 3.71
CA TRP A 49 -5.97 -1.15 4.19
C TRP A 49 -6.19 -1.19 5.70
N HIS A 50 -5.25 -0.69 6.50
CA HIS A 50 -5.40 -0.66 7.95
C HIS A 50 -6.53 0.26 8.41
N THR A 51 -6.74 1.37 7.71
CA THR A 51 -7.69 2.40 8.15
C THR A 51 -9.10 2.12 7.67
N PHE A 52 -9.27 1.64 6.42
CA PHE A 52 -10.59 1.58 5.79
C PHE A 52 -11.09 0.16 5.51
N ASP A 53 -10.22 -0.84 5.35
CA ASP A 53 -10.62 -2.18 4.89
C ASP A 53 -10.53 -3.25 5.97
N GLN A 54 -9.76 -3.05 7.03
CA GLN A 54 -9.72 -4.01 8.12
C GLN A 54 -11.05 -4.08 8.88
N GLU A 55 -11.57 -5.30 9.04
CA GLU A 55 -12.81 -5.58 9.76
C GLU A 55 -12.62 -5.64 11.28
N LEU A 56 -11.38 -5.48 11.78
CA LEU A 56 -11.03 -5.58 13.19
C LEU A 56 -11.49 -6.93 13.80
N VAL A 57 -11.12 -8.00 13.12
CA VAL A 57 -11.44 -9.37 13.53
C VAL A 57 -10.69 -9.72 14.81
N ASP A 58 -11.42 -10.23 15.80
CA ASP A 58 -10.87 -10.75 17.05
C ASP A 58 -10.45 -12.23 16.91
N PRO A 59 -9.86 -12.86 17.95
CA PRO A 59 -9.49 -14.29 17.93
C PRO A 59 -10.68 -15.24 17.69
N PHE A 60 -11.91 -14.80 17.84
CA PHE A 60 -13.13 -15.59 17.58
C PHE A 60 -13.62 -15.46 16.14
N GLY A 61 -12.94 -14.69 15.30
CA GLY A 61 -13.28 -14.53 13.88
C GLY A 61 -14.43 -13.54 13.61
N THR A 62 -14.81 -12.72 14.58
CA THR A 62 -15.89 -11.74 14.44
C THR A 62 -15.34 -10.38 14.10
N GLY A 63 -15.76 -9.81 12.97
CA GLY A 63 -15.46 -8.43 12.60
C GLY A 63 -16.26 -7.45 13.46
N THR A 64 -15.57 -6.47 14.05
CA THR A 64 -16.16 -5.47 14.93
C THR A 64 -16.08 -4.05 14.37
N ALA A 65 -15.47 -3.86 13.21
CA ALA A 65 -15.39 -2.57 12.56
C ALA A 65 -16.79 -2.03 12.22
N GLN A 66 -17.00 -0.74 12.51
CA GLN A 66 -18.16 -0.01 12.03
C GLN A 66 -17.66 1.11 11.10
N ARG A 67 -18.14 1.12 9.89
CA ARG A 67 -17.73 2.10 8.87
C ARG A 67 -18.93 2.91 8.39
N PRO A 68 -18.76 4.21 8.13
CA PRO A 68 -19.89 5.07 7.75
C PRO A 68 -20.50 4.72 6.38
N TRP A 69 -19.84 3.92 5.57
CA TRP A 69 -20.36 3.46 4.27
C TRP A 69 -21.07 2.12 4.32
N TYR A 70 -20.93 1.34 5.39
CA TYR A 70 -21.55 0.02 5.49
C TYR A 70 -23.08 0.09 5.29
N GLY A 71 -23.58 -0.74 4.37
CA GLY A 71 -24.99 -0.86 4.05
C GLY A 71 -25.63 0.35 3.33
N LYS A 72 -24.81 1.34 2.90
CA LYS A 72 -25.33 2.52 2.18
C LYS A 72 -25.35 2.38 0.67
N TYR A 73 -24.55 1.51 0.11
CA TYR A 73 -24.35 1.36 -1.34
C TYR A 73 -24.82 -0.01 -1.81
N SER A 74 -25.38 -0.07 -3.02
CA SER A 74 -25.97 -1.28 -3.57
C SER A 74 -24.97 -2.22 -4.24
N ASN A 75 -23.78 -1.72 -4.55
CA ASN A 75 -22.71 -2.48 -5.18
C ASN A 75 -21.32 -1.99 -4.70
N ALA A 76 -20.32 -2.82 -4.91
CA ALA A 76 -18.97 -2.57 -4.44
C ALA A 76 -18.26 -1.40 -5.16
N GLU A 77 -18.63 -1.11 -6.42
CA GLU A 77 -18.06 0.00 -7.18
C GLU A 77 -18.50 1.35 -6.60
N ASP A 78 -19.81 1.53 -6.35
CA ASP A 78 -20.33 2.76 -5.74
C ASP A 78 -19.78 2.97 -4.32
N GLU A 79 -19.62 1.88 -3.56
CA GLU A 79 -18.98 1.93 -2.24
C GLU A 79 -17.51 2.35 -2.34
N ALA A 80 -16.75 1.79 -3.28
CA ALA A 80 -15.35 2.14 -3.49
C ALA A 80 -15.17 3.61 -3.86
N LEU A 81 -16.01 4.14 -4.77
CA LEU A 81 -16.00 5.55 -5.14
C LEU A 81 -16.34 6.47 -3.96
N ALA A 82 -17.35 6.11 -3.18
CA ALA A 82 -17.71 6.87 -1.98
C ALA A 82 -16.63 6.82 -0.90
N LYS A 83 -15.97 5.66 -0.73
CA LYS A 83 -14.86 5.47 0.23
C LYS A 83 -13.72 6.44 -0.05
N VAL A 84 -13.47 6.83 -1.31
CA VAL A 84 -12.48 7.86 -1.65
C VAL A 84 -12.81 9.20 -0.98
N ASP A 85 -14.05 9.65 -1.06
CA ASP A 85 -14.46 10.92 -0.44
C ASP A 85 -14.33 10.87 1.10
N TYR A 86 -14.73 9.74 1.72
CA TYR A 86 -14.53 9.51 3.15
C TYR A 86 -13.05 9.53 3.53
N ALA A 87 -12.19 8.91 2.72
CA ALA A 87 -10.75 8.84 2.98
C ALA A 87 -10.10 10.23 2.92
N PHE A 88 -10.37 11.01 1.87
CA PHE A 88 -9.75 12.32 1.72
C PHE A 88 -10.24 13.32 2.77
N GLU A 89 -11.52 13.28 3.17
CA GLU A 89 -11.99 14.08 4.30
C GLU A 89 -11.30 13.64 5.61
N PHE A 90 -11.13 12.33 5.84
CA PHE A 90 -10.39 11.80 6.98
C PHE A 90 -8.95 12.32 7.03
N PHE A 91 -8.23 12.27 5.90
CA PHE A 91 -6.86 12.77 5.80
C PHE A 91 -6.77 14.25 6.16
N GLN A 92 -7.69 15.07 5.66
CA GLN A 92 -7.75 16.51 5.96
C GLN A 92 -8.03 16.77 7.44
N LYS A 93 -8.96 16.02 8.05
CA LYS A 93 -9.32 16.17 9.48
C LYS A 93 -8.20 15.71 10.39
N LEU A 94 -7.49 14.64 10.03
CA LEU A 94 -6.29 14.16 10.74
C LEU A 94 -5.09 15.09 10.54
N GLY A 95 -5.05 15.82 9.42
CA GLY A 95 -3.96 16.74 9.09
C GLY A 95 -2.73 16.05 8.50
N VAL A 96 -2.89 14.90 7.83
CA VAL A 96 -1.82 14.20 7.12
C VAL A 96 -1.74 14.65 5.65
N GLU A 97 -0.55 14.62 5.09
CA GLU A 97 -0.29 15.07 3.72
C GLU A 97 -0.09 13.90 2.74
N TYR A 98 -0.04 12.66 3.25
CA TYR A 98 0.27 11.48 2.46
C TYR A 98 -0.68 10.32 2.74
N PHE A 99 -0.84 9.44 1.74
CA PHE A 99 -1.51 8.15 1.86
C PHE A 99 -0.78 7.10 1.03
N CYS A 100 -1.10 5.83 1.27
CA CYS A 100 -0.62 4.70 0.49
C CYS A 100 -1.70 3.61 0.41
N PHE A 101 -1.64 2.78 -0.64
CA PHE A 101 -2.63 1.72 -0.88
C PHE A 101 -2.07 0.55 -1.69
N HIS A 102 -2.72 -0.61 -1.57
CA HIS A 102 -2.63 -1.68 -2.55
C HIS A 102 -3.78 -1.52 -3.57
N ASP A 103 -3.55 -1.92 -4.80
CA ASP A 103 -4.55 -1.79 -5.88
C ASP A 103 -5.91 -2.42 -5.54
N ARG A 104 -5.91 -3.50 -4.74
CA ARG A 104 -7.13 -4.21 -4.32
C ARG A 104 -7.82 -3.65 -3.08
N ASP A 105 -7.17 -2.75 -2.36
CA ASP A 105 -7.79 -2.03 -1.24
C ASP A 105 -8.81 -1.00 -1.74
N ILE A 106 -8.49 -0.35 -2.86
CA ILE A 106 -9.25 0.81 -3.34
C ILE A 106 -10.36 0.44 -4.33
N ALA A 107 -10.26 -0.71 -5.01
CA ALA A 107 -11.23 -1.10 -6.02
C ALA A 107 -11.51 -2.61 -5.99
N PRO A 108 -12.78 -3.03 -6.25
CA PRO A 108 -13.14 -4.44 -6.31
C PRO A 108 -12.53 -5.14 -7.53
N GLU A 109 -12.13 -6.41 -7.36
CA GLU A 109 -11.79 -7.28 -8.49
C GLU A 109 -13.03 -7.58 -9.34
N GLY A 110 -12.85 -7.64 -10.67
CA GLY A 110 -13.81 -8.20 -11.62
C GLY A 110 -13.49 -9.65 -11.96
N ASP A 111 -14.28 -10.26 -12.82
CA ASP A 111 -14.08 -11.64 -13.26
C ASP A 111 -12.82 -11.81 -14.11
N THR A 112 -12.33 -10.74 -14.71
CA THR A 112 -11.13 -10.69 -15.55
C THR A 112 -10.19 -9.57 -15.10
N LEU A 113 -8.90 -9.68 -15.42
CA LEU A 113 -7.93 -8.61 -15.16
C LEU A 113 -8.38 -7.29 -15.83
N ARG A 114 -8.92 -7.37 -17.05
CA ARG A 114 -9.42 -6.18 -17.77
C ARG A 114 -10.59 -5.49 -17.07
N GLU A 115 -11.48 -6.23 -16.46
CA GLU A 115 -12.58 -5.66 -15.66
C GLU A 115 -12.06 -5.06 -14.37
N THR A 116 -11.14 -5.76 -13.73
CA THR A 116 -10.47 -5.25 -12.52
C THR A 116 -9.75 -3.94 -12.80
N ASP A 117 -9.01 -3.85 -13.91
CA ASP A 117 -8.31 -2.62 -14.32
C ASP A 117 -9.31 -1.47 -14.58
N LYS A 118 -10.46 -1.75 -15.22
CA LYS A 118 -11.50 -0.74 -15.41
C LYS A 118 -12.12 -0.24 -14.10
N ASN A 119 -12.36 -1.15 -13.15
CA ASN A 119 -12.88 -0.76 -11.84
C ASN A 119 -11.86 0.11 -11.11
N LEU A 120 -10.59 -0.28 -11.18
CA LEU A 120 -9.48 0.46 -10.59
C LEU A 120 -9.31 1.85 -11.21
N ASP A 121 -9.38 1.95 -12.54
CA ASP A 121 -9.28 3.24 -13.26
C ASP A 121 -10.32 4.25 -12.80
N LYS A 122 -11.58 3.83 -12.62
CA LYS A 122 -12.66 4.71 -12.13
C LYS A 122 -12.37 5.27 -10.74
N VAL A 123 -11.85 4.42 -9.85
CA VAL A 123 -11.51 4.85 -8.50
C VAL A 123 -10.27 5.76 -8.53
N VAL A 124 -9.29 5.45 -9.38
CA VAL A 124 -8.10 6.29 -9.59
C VAL A 124 -8.47 7.65 -10.16
N ASP A 125 -9.44 7.75 -11.09
CA ASP A 125 -9.98 9.03 -11.56
C ASP A 125 -10.47 9.89 -10.37
N LYS A 126 -11.24 9.28 -9.48
CA LYS A 126 -11.77 9.95 -8.29
C LYS A 126 -10.68 10.33 -7.29
N ILE A 127 -9.67 9.47 -7.10
CA ILE A 127 -8.50 9.76 -6.25
C ILE A 127 -7.73 10.97 -6.82
N GLU A 128 -7.48 11.00 -8.13
CA GLU A 128 -6.76 12.10 -8.78
C GLU A 128 -7.49 13.46 -8.62
N GLU A 129 -8.82 13.47 -8.74
CA GLU A 129 -9.64 14.65 -8.48
C GLU A 129 -9.50 15.14 -7.03
N ASN A 130 -9.56 14.21 -6.06
CA ASN A 130 -9.41 14.54 -4.66
C ASN A 130 -7.99 15.00 -4.32
N MET A 131 -6.95 14.39 -4.90
CA MET A 131 -5.56 14.85 -4.75
C MET A 131 -5.39 16.29 -5.25
N LYS A 132 -5.96 16.62 -6.42
CA LYS A 132 -5.91 17.98 -7.01
C LYS A 132 -6.61 19.01 -6.12
N SER A 133 -7.74 18.67 -5.53
CA SER A 133 -8.54 19.58 -4.71
C SER A 133 -7.98 19.80 -3.31
N THR A 134 -7.31 18.79 -2.73
CA THR A 134 -6.83 18.80 -1.34
C THR A 134 -5.33 19.05 -1.19
N GLY A 135 -4.54 18.78 -2.24
CA GLY A 135 -3.08 18.80 -2.21
C GLY A 135 -2.44 17.60 -1.50
N ILE A 136 -3.23 16.61 -1.08
CA ILE A 136 -2.75 15.36 -0.46
C ILE A 136 -2.09 14.50 -1.54
N LYS A 137 -0.97 13.83 -1.21
CA LYS A 137 -0.08 13.16 -2.16
C LYS A 137 -0.04 11.66 -1.91
N LEU A 138 0.19 10.91 -2.98
CA LEU A 138 0.48 9.50 -2.90
C LEU A 138 1.94 9.28 -2.48
N LEU A 139 2.15 8.67 -1.30
CA LEU A 139 3.50 8.33 -0.83
C LEU A 139 4.03 7.12 -1.59
N TRP A 140 3.22 6.08 -1.70
CA TRP A 140 3.49 4.89 -2.50
C TRP A 140 2.20 4.10 -2.78
N ASN A 141 2.22 3.36 -3.84
CA ASN A 141 1.25 2.29 -4.10
C ASN A 141 1.97 0.98 -4.37
N THR A 142 1.22 -0.10 -4.41
CA THR A 142 1.71 -1.43 -4.75
C THR A 142 0.59 -2.30 -5.30
N SER A 143 0.96 -3.42 -5.93
CA SER A 143 0.03 -4.48 -6.33
C SER A 143 -0.17 -5.47 -5.20
N SER A 144 -1.42 -5.82 -4.89
CA SER A 144 -1.75 -6.92 -3.99
C SER A 144 -1.54 -8.26 -4.72
N LEU A 145 -0.30 -8.76 -4.67
CA LEU A 145 0.08 -10.06 -5.26
C LEU A 145 0.10 -11.18 -4.19
N PHE A 146 -0.73 -11.07 -3.17
CA PHE A 146 -0.71 -11.96 -2.00
C PHE A 146 -2.09 -12.30 -1.44
N THR A 147 -3.13 -11.48 -1.63
CA THR A 147 -4.46 -11.71 -1.06
C THR A 147 -5.29 -12.72 -1.84
N ASN A 148 -5.22 -12.70 -3.18
CA ASN A 148 -5.98 -13.61 -4.00
C ASN A 148 -5.41 -15.04 -3.92
N PRO A 149 -6.24 -16.09 -3.77
CA PRO A 149 -5.79 -17.50 -3.72
C PRO A 149 -4.90 -17.95 -4.88
N ARG A 150 -4.96 -17.30 -6.05
CA ARG A 150 -4.05 -17.60 -7.18
C ARG A 150 -2.58 -17.45 -6.81
N PHE A 151 -2.25 -16.59 -5.86
CA PHE A 151 -0.89 -16.29 -5.43
C PHE A 151 -0.42 -17.14 -4.24
N VAL A 152 -1.17 -18.15 -3.84
CA VAL A 152 -0.85 -18.99 -2.66
C VAL A 152 0.55 -19.60 -2.72
N SER A 153 1.07 -19.87 -3.92
CA SER A 153 2.43 -20.39 -4.17
C SER A 153 3.37 -19.35 -4.76
N GLY A 154 3.19 -18.09 -4.38
CA GLY A 154 3.94 -16.96 -4.91
C GLY A 154 3.34 -16.34 -6.16
N ALA A 155 3.75 -15.14 -6.47
CA ALA A 155 3.45 -14.41 -7.70
C ALA A 155 4.70 -14.37 -8.59
N SER A 156 5.71 -13.60 -8.19
CA SER A 156 7.00 -13.50 -8.90
C SER A 156 7.87 -14.76 -8.75
N THR A 157 7.65 -15.54 -7.68
CA THR A 157 8.32 -16.83 -7.44
C THR A 157 7.50 -18.03 -7.94
N SER A 158 6.29 -17.79 -8.43
CA SER A 158 5.37 -18.86 -8.85
C SER A 158 6.00 -19.84 -9.84
N PRO A 159 5.81 -21.16 -9.67
CA PRO A 159 6.21 -22.17 -10.65
C PRO A 159 5.31 -22.20 -11.88
N PHE A 160 4.16 -21.51 -11.85
CA PHE A 160 3.15 -21.49 -12.90
C PHE A 160 3.30 -20.25 -13.77
N ALA A 161 3.50 -20.46 -15.06
CA ALA A 161 3.77 -19.37 -16.01
C ALA A 161 2.57 -18.43 -16.18
N ASP A 162 1.36 -18.93 -16.10
CA ASP A 162 0.12 -18.15 -16.18
C ASP A 162 -0.06 -17.23 -14.95
N ILE A 163 0.29 -17.69 -13.76
CA ILE A 163 0.28 -16.88 -12.53
C ILE A 163 1.34 -15.78 -12.60
N TYR A 164 2.57 -16.14 -13.04
CA TYR A 164 3.64 -15.17 -13.23
C TYR A 164 3.26 -14.08 -14.24
N ALA A 165 2.66 -14.47 -15.37
CA ALA A 165 2.19 -13.55 -16.39
C ALA A 165 1.03 -12.66 -15.89
N TYR A 166 0.09 -13.23 -15.12
CA TYR A 166 -0.99 -12.47 -14.50
C TYR A 166 -0.44 -11.42 -13.53
N ALA A 167 0.49 -11.83 -12.67
CA ALA A 167 1.16 -10.91 -11.73
C ALA A 167 1.85 -9.75 -12.46
N GLY A 168 2.56 -10.06 -13.56
CA GLY A 168 3.20 -9.06 -14.43
C GLY A 168 2.18 -8.09 -15.04
N GLY A 169 1.03 -8.58 -15.52
CA GLY A 169 -0.05 -7.75 -16.05
C GLY A 169 -0.66 -6.82 -15.01
N GLN A 170 -0.95 -7.34 -13.82
CA GLN A 170 -1.48 -6.55 -12.70
C GLN A 170 -0.49 -5.46 -12.27
N LEU A 171 0.79 -5.83 -12.12
CA LEU A 171 1.83 -4.90 -11.69
C LEU A 171 2.09 -3.82 -12.74
N LYS A 172 2.08 -4.18 -14.02
CA LYS A 172 2.21 -3.21 -15.13
C LYS A 172 1.20 -2.06 -14.98
N HIS A 173 -0.08 -2.38 -14.80
CA HIS A 173 -1.12 -1.37 -14.62
C HIS A 173 -0.93 -0.55 -13.34
N SER A 174 -0.50 -1.18 -12.26
CA SER A 174 -0.19 -0.49 -11.00
C SER A 174 0.97 0.50 -11.11
N LEU A 175 1.99 0.22 -11.94
CA LEU A 175 3.08 1.17 -12.26
C LEU A 175 2.56 2.36 -13.10
N GLU A 176 1.65 2.13 -14.03
CA GLU A 176 0.98 3.19 -14.80
C GLU A 176 0.20 4.13 -13.87
N ILE A 177 -0.50 3.58 -12.88
CA ILE A 177 -1.20 4.35 -11.84
C ILE A 177 -0.21 5.13 -10.96
N ALA A 178 0.90 4.50 -10.54
CA ALA A 178 1.95 5.17 -9.78
C ALA A 178 2.45 6.43 -10.51
N LYS A 179 2.72 6.29 -11.81
CA LYS A 179 3.11 7.43 -12.66
C LYS A 179 2.02 8.48 -12.75
N ARG A 180 0.77 8.07 -13.01
CA ARG A 180 -0.38 8.97 -13.17
C ARG A 180 -0.62 9.81 -11.92
N LEU A 181 -0.57 9.20 -10.75
CA LEU A 181 -0.81 9.85 -9.46
C LEU A 181 0.45 10.52 -8.87
N GLY A 182 1.60 10.39 -9.52
CA GLY A 182 2.86 10.98 -9.06
C GLY A 182 3.35 10.39 -7.74
N ALA A 183 3.29 9.08 -7.59
CA ALA A 183 3.78 8.36 -6.42
C ALA A 183 5.28 8.66 -6.19
N GLU A 184 5.68 8.96 -4.96
CA GLU A 184 7.09 9.17 -4.63
C GLU A 184 7.87 7.84 -4.62
N ASN A 185 7.19 6.75 -4.26
CA ASN A 185 7.79 5.41 -4.19
C ASN A 185 6.82 4.37 -4.75
N TYR A 186 7.37 3.20 -5.08
CA TYR A 186 6.62 1.99 -5.37
C TYR A 186 7.14 0.86 -4.49
N VAL A 187 6.28 0.25 -3.68
CA VAL A 187 6.68 -0.79 -2.73
C VAL A 187 6.41 -2.18 -3.30
N PHE A 188 7.33 -3.11 -3.08
CA PHE A 188 7.21 -4.54 -3.35
C PHE A 188 7.23 -5.26 -2.01
N TRP A 189 6.09 -5.81 -1.61
CA TRP A 189 5.98 -6.68 -0.46
C TRP A 189 5.75 -8.12 -0.89
N GLY A 190 6.69 -8.99 -0.51
CA GLY A 190 6.74 -10.39 -0.94
C GLY A 190 5.97 -11.34 -0.01
N GLY A 191 4.78 -11.01 0.43
CA GLY A 191 4.03 -11.78 1.43
C GLY A 191 3.81 -13.26 1.08
N ARG A 192 3.74 -13.60 -0.21
CA ARG A 192 3.65 -15.00 -0.71
C ARG A 192 4.91 -15.47 -1.41
N GLU A 193 5.95 -14.65 -1.46
CA GLU A 193 7.23 -14.99 -2.08
C GLU A 193 8.11 -15.78 -1.09
N GLY A 194 7.97 -17.10 -1.13
CA GLY A 194 8.64 -17.97 -0.17
C GLY A 194 8.13 -19.41 -0.21
N TYR A 195 8.30 -20.16 0.87
CA TYR A 195 7.90 -21.55 0.93
C TYR A 195 7.37 -21.96 2.31
N GLU A 196 6.49 -22.96 2.33
CA GLU A 196 5.98 -23.57 3.56
C GLU A 196 6.79 -24.80 3.99
N ASN A 197 7.30 -25.56 3.01
CA ASN A 197 8.14 -26.74 3.24
C ASN A 197 9.15 -26.92 2.10
N LEU A 198 10.18 -27.74 2.32
CA LEU A 198 11.26 -27.94 1.37
C LEU A 198 10.99 -29.00 0.28
N TRP A 199 9.89 -29.76 0.35
CA TRP A 199 9.64 -30.88 -0.54
C TRP A 199 9.47 -30.50 -2.00
N ASN A 200 8.83 -29.36 -2.26
CA ASN A 200 8.52 -28.88 -3.61
C ASN A 200 9.20 -27.53 -3.91
N THR A 201 10.17 -27.12 -3.08
CA THR A 201 10.79 -25.81 -3.16
C THR A 201 12.05 -25.88 -4.02
N GLN A 202 12.17 -24.98 -4.97
CA GLN A 202 13.37 -24.75 -5.77
C GLN A 202 13.91 -23.33 -5.52
N MET A 203 14.41 -23.10 -4.32
CA MET A 203 14.76 -21.77 -3.78
C MET A 203 15.58 -20.92 -4.76
N LYS A 204 16.60 -21.50 -5.39
CA LYS A 204 17.42 -20.76 -6.36
C LYS A 204 16.59 -20.28 -7.55
N ARG A 205 15.81 -21.17 -8.17
CA ARG A 205 14.96 -20.85 -9.32
C ARG A 205 13.91 -19.80 -8.97
N GLU A 206 13.30 -19.92 -7.81
CA GLU A 206 12.25 -19.02 -7.34
C GLU A 206 12.81 -17.61 -7.13
N GLN A 207 14.00 -17.50 -6.51
CA GLN A 207 14.68 -16.21 -6.35
C GLN A 207 15.16 -15.63 -7.70
N GLU A 208 15.63 -16.46 -8.62
CA GLU A 208 15.97 -16.03 -9.98
C GLU A 208 14.75 -15.48 -10.74
N HIS A 209 13.57 -16.09 -10.55
CA HIS A 209 12.32 -15.60 -11.12
C HIS A 209 11.92 -14.25 -10.51
N MET A 210 12.00 -14.12 -9.18
CA MET A 210 11.72 -12.88 -8.48
C MET A 210 12.66 -11.74 -8.93
N ALA A 211 13.94 -12.02 -9.05
CA ALA A 211 14.92 -11.06 -9.55
C ALA A 211 14.61 -10.62 -10.98
N LYS A 212 14.31 -11.57 -11.88
CA LYS A 212 13.90 -11.27 -13.24
C LYS A 212 12.63 -10.44 -13.29
N PHE A 213 11.67 -10.72 -12.41
CA PHE A 213 10.44 -9.94 -12.30
C PHE A 213 10.74 -8.48 -11.96
N PHE A 214 11.61 -8.22 -10.97
CA PHE A 214 11.99 -6.86 -10.59
C PHE A 214 12.73 -6.12 -11.71
N HIS A 215 13.64 -6.77 -12.41
CA HIS A 215 14.29 -6.17 -13.59
C HIS A 215 13.27 -5.78 -14.67
N MET A 216 12.34 -6.67 -15.02
CA MET A 216 11.28 -6.37 -16.00
C MET A 216 10.39 -5.18 -15.53
N CYS A 217 10.06 -5.11 -14.25
CA CYS A 217 9.30 -4.00 -13.69
C CYS A 217 10.07 -2.67 -13.80
N HIS A 218 11.36 -2.70 -13.52
CA HIS A 218 12.23 -1.52 -13.64
C HIS A 218 12.40 -1.06 -15.09
N GLU A 219 12.64 -1.99 -16.02
CA GLU A 219 12.69 -1.69 -17.46
C GLU A 219 11.39 -1.02 -17.94
N TYR A 220 10.25 -1.58 -17.55
CA TYR A 220 8.96 -0.99 -17.89
C TYR A 220 8.74 0.38 -17.23
N ALA A 221 9.12 0.56 -15.97
CA ALA A 221 9.06 1.85 -15.31
C ALA A 221 9.88 2.92 -16.03
N GLN A 222 11.07 2.57 -16.53
CA GLN A 222 11.89 3.45 -17.36
C GLN A 222 11.21 3.76 -18.71
N GLU A 223 10.64 2.75 -19.37
CA GLU A 223 9.93 2.92 -20.65
C GLU A 223 8.78 3.93 -20.51
N ILE A 224 7.97 3.80 -19.46
CA ILE A 224 6.86 4.74 -19.24
C ILE A 224 7.31 6.06 -18.59
N GLY A 225 8.57 6.21 -18.18
CA GLY A 225 9.08 7.42 -17.50
C GLY A 225 8.48 7.61 -16.09
N LEU A 226 8.37 6.54 -15.31
CA LEU A 226 8.01 6.59 -13.90
C LEU A 226 9.23 6.98 -13.07
N ASP A 227 9.14 8.09 -12.33
CA ASP A 227 10.19 8.59 -11.43
C ASP A 227 9.86 8.29 -9.96
N ALA A 228 9.54 7.04 -9.66
CA ALA A 228 9.29 6.57 -8.30
C ALA A 228 10.45 5.69 -7.83
N GLN A 229 10.88 5.84 -6.58
CA GLN A 229 11.88 4.96 -5.98
C GLN A 229 11.25 3.61 -5.68
N PHE A 230 11.80 2.54 -6.26
CA PHE A 230 11.39 1.17 -5.92
C PHE A 230 11.93 0.76 -4.56
N LEU A 231 11.06 0.16 -3.75
CA LEU A 231 11.36 -0.29 -2.40
C LEU A 231 10.94 -1.76 -2.24
N ILE A 232 11.82 -2.58 -1.66
CA ILE A 232 11.43 -3.91 -1.17
C ILE A 232 11.15 -3.83 0.33
N GLU A 233 10.08 -4.47 0.78
CA GLU A 233 9.62 -4.43 2.17
C GLU A 233 9.87 -5.79 2.85
N PRO A 234 10.88 -5.89 3.71
CA PRO A 234 11.13 -7.12 4.47
C PRO A 234 10.07 -7.36 5.54
N LYS A 235 9.57 -8.61 5.59
CA LYS A 235 8.68 -9.07 6.66
C LYS A 235 8.84 -10.57 6.88
N ALA A 236 8.80 -11.00 8.14
CA ALA A 236 8.97 -12.41 8.50
C ALA A 236 7.64 -13.08 8.80
N LYS A 237 7.46 -14.31 8.31
CA LYS A 237 6.44 -15.28 8.77
C LYS A 237 4.98 -14.87 8.59
N GLU A 238 4.67 -14.01 7.64
CA GLU A 238 3.29 -13.60 7.41
C GLU A 238 3.07 -13.14 5.95
N PRO A 239 2.17 -13.74 5.18
CA PRO A 239 1.42 -14.96 5.51
C PRO A 239 2.21 -16.25 5.28
N THR A 240 3.30 -16.21 4.49
CA THR A 240 4.15 -17.38 4.20
C THR A 240 5.16 -17.60 5.33
N MET A 241 5.33 -18.84 5.77
CA MET A 241 6.19 -19.17 6.90
C MET A 241 7.66 -18.82 6.67
N HIS A 242 8.16 -19.03 5.46
CA HIS A 242 9.55 -18.80 5.07
C HIS A 242 9.61 -17.88 3.87
N GLN A 243 9.44 -16.58 4.08
CA GLN A 243 9.61 -15.57 3.04
C GLN A 243 11.08 -15.41 2.65
N TYR A 244 11.35 -15.12 1.36
CA TYR A 244 12.72 -14.92 0.86
C TYR A 244 13.34 -13.61 1.32
N ASP A 245 12.53 -12.61 1.62
CA ASP A 245 12.92 -11.25 2.06
C ASP A 245 12.55 -10.99 3.53
N PHE A 246 12.71 -12.00 4.41
CA PHE A 246 12.21 -11.98 5.78
C PHE A 246 12.87 -10.94 6.70
N ASP A 247 14.02 -10.39 6.37
CA ASP A 247 14.66 -9.29 7.09
C ASP A 247 15.50 -8.39 6.17
N ALA A 248 15.95 -7.25 6.70
CA ALA A 248 16.72 -6.27 5.96
C ALA A 248 18.05 -6.84 5.42
N SER A 249 18.73 -7.70 6.17
CA SER A 249 20.01 -8.29 5.78
C SER A 249 19.83 -9.24 4.59
N THR A 250 18.79 -10.07 4.64
CA THR A 250 18.44 -11.03 3.57
C THR A 250 17.99 -10.29 2.32
N ALA A 251 17.15 -9.25 2.46
CA ALA A 251 16.74 -8.42 1.34
C ALA A 251 17.95 -7.74 0.67
N ILE A 252 18.88 -7.16 1.44
CA ILE A 252 20.11 -6.57 0.91
C ILE A 252 20.98 -7.62 0.20
N ALA A 253 21.12 -8.82 0.78
CA ALA A 253 21.88 -9.91 0.16
C ALA A 253 21.26 -10.35 -1.17
N PHE A 254 19.92 -10.47 -1.23
CA PHE A 254 19.18 -10.77 -2.46
C PHE A 254 19.41 -9.69 -3.52
N LEU A 255 19.20 -8.41 -3.19
CA LEU A 255 19.43 -7.29 -4.13
C LEU A 255 20.85 -7.30 -4.70
N LYS A 256 21.86 -7.53 -3.86
CA LYS A 256 23.26 -7.60 -4.30
C LYS A 256 23.58 -8.83 -5.14
N THR A 257 22.98 -9.98 -4.82
CA THR A 257 23.22 -11.25 -5.54
C THR A 257 22.73 -11.18 -6.98
N TYR A 258 21.67 -10.40 -7.21
CA TYR A 258 21.01 -10.32 -8.52
C TYR A 258 21.17 -8.94 -9.20
N ASP A 259 22.14 -8.14 -8.78
CA ASP A 259 22.48 -6.83 -9.35
C ASP A 259 21.30 -5.86 -9.44
N ILE A 260 20.46 -5.84 -8.38
CA ILE A 260 19.29 -4.98 -8.26
C ILE A 260 19.69 -3.72 -7.46
N ASP A 261 20.35 -2.78 -8.11
CA ASP A 261 20.87 -1.54 -7.50
C ASP A 261 19.85 -0.37 -7.50
N PHE A 262 18.76 -0.51 -8.27
CA PHE A 262 17.69 0.46 -8.39
C PHE A 262 16.64 0.40 -7.25
N MET A 263 16.72 -0.60 -6.36
CA MET A 263 15.81 -0.75 -5.22
C MET A 263 16.47 -0.36 -3.90
N LYS A 264 15.65 0.18 -2.99
CA LYS A 264 15.98 0.42 -1.58
C LYS A 264 15.05 -0.38 -0.68
N LEU A 265 15.12 -0.18 0.63
CA LEU A 265 14.27 -0.88 1.60
C LEU A 265 13.15 0.03 2.09
N ASN A 266 11.94 -0.54 2.23
CA ASN A 266 10.89 -0.01 3.10
C ASN A 266 10.98 -0.77 4.43
N LEU A 267 11.39 -0.09 5.49
CA LEU A 267 11.57 -0.73 6.80
C LEU A 267 10.43 -0.32 7.73
N GLU A 268 9.65 -1.28 8.15
CA GLU A 268 8.59 -1.11 9.11
C GLU A 268 8.99 -1.74 10.43
N GLY A 269 9.21 -0.92 11.46
CA GLY A 269 9.71 -1.38 12.76
C GLY A 269 8.74 -2.27 13.54
N ASN A 270 7.51 -2.42 13.07
CA ASN A 270 6.49 -3.31 13.61
C ASN A 270 6.49 -4.72 12.96
N HIS A 271 7.28 -4.94 11.91
CA HIS A 271 7.40 -6.24 11.21
C HIS A 271 8.39 -7.24 11.85
#